data_8373105c3887f4c3c38f27ae7717ea79
#
_entry.id   8373105c3887f4c3c38f27ae7717ea79
#
_cell.length_a   1.000
_cell.length_b   1.000
_cell.length_c   1.000
_cell.angle_alpha   90.00
_cell.angle_beta   90.00
_cell.angle_gamma   90.00
#
_symmetry.space_group_name_H-M   'P 1'
#
loop_
_entity.id
_entity.type
_entity.pdbx_description
1 polymer ?
#
loop_
_entity_poly.entity_id
_entity_poly.type
_entity_poly.pdbx_seq_one_letter_code
_entity_poly.pdbx_strand_id
1 'polypeptide(L)'
;MRHRLAALTTLLVFAVSLAACSTLSTGRDFPSPKPGAEIRNGATSKADLLRMYGDPTQVGMKDGDQTWTWYYFQKGSGKAGDLSKQLEVTFNPQGVVKSYSFSSNFPEDMKTR
;
A
#
# COMPACT_ATOMS: atom_id res chain seq x y z
N MET A 1 -34.93 -5.51 -45.31
CA MET A 1 -35.82 -5.14 -44.21
C MET A 1 -35.52 -5.78 -42.88
N ARG A 2 -34.67 -6.76 -42.86
CA ARG A 2 -34.39 -7.48 -41.62
C ARG A 2 -33.10 -7.10 -40.95
N HIS A 3 -32.38 -6.15 -41.50
CA HIS A 3 -31.08 -5.74 -40.99
C HIS A 3 -31.20 -4.60 -39.96
N ARG A 4 -32.41 -4.12 -39.71
CA ARG A 4 -32.61 -2.97 -38.81
C ARG A 4 -32.65 -3.35 -37.34
N LEU A 5 -32.78 -4.63 -37.04
CA LEU A 5 -32.87 -5.11 -35.67
C LEU A 5 -31.51 -5.40 -35.01
N ALA A 6 -30.46 -5.52 -35.82
CA ALA A 6 -29.15 -5.83 -35.32
C ALA A 6 -28.39 -4.61 -34.81
N ALA A 7 -28.80 -3.42 -35.15
CA ALA A 7 -28.10 -2.19 -34.76
C ALA A 7 -28.46 -1.69 -33.35
N LEU A 8 -29.56 -2.17 -32.78
CA LEU A 8 -30.04 -1.71 -31.50
C LEU A 8 -29.46 -2.43 -30.29
N THR A 9 -28.84 -3.57 -30.53
CA THR A 9 -28.27 -4.38 -29.43
C THR A 9 -26.86 -3.99 -29.06
N THR A 10 -26.18 -3.22 -29.89
CA THR A 10 -24.79 -2.85 -29.64
C THR A 10 -24.61 -1.67 -28.72
N LEU A 11 -25.66 -0.91 -28.48
CA LEU A 11 -25.55 0.30 -27.66
C LEU A 11 -25.66 0.05 -26.16
N LEU A 12 -26.16 -1.08 -25.74
CA LEU A 12 -26.41 -1.35 -24.33
C LEU A 12 -25.19 -1.81 -23.55
N VAL A 13 -24.13 -2.20 -24.23
CA VAL A 13 -22.95 -2.77 -23.58
C VAL A 13 -21.99 -1.68 -23.10
N PHE A 14 -22.13 -0.44 -23.58
CA PHE A 14 -21.21 0.64 -23.25
C PHE A 14 -21.51 1.35 -21.94
N ALA A 15 -22.72 1.18 -21.39
CA ALA A 15 -23.14 1.94 -20.21
C ALA A 15 -22.64 1.35 -18.88
N VAL A 16 -22.11 0.12 -18.88
CA VAL A 16 -21.78 -0.58 -17.64
C VAL A 16 -20.33 -0.34 -17.21
N SER A 17 -19.49 0.20 -18.08
CA SER A 17 -18.06 0.33 -17.78
C SER A 17 -17.69 1.62 -17.04
N LEU A 18 -18.63 2.50 -16.75
CA LEU A 18 -18.34 3.79 -16.11
C LEU A 18 -18.52 3.80 -14.59
N ALA A 19 -19.00 2.71 -14.00
CA ALA A 19 -19.31 2.67 -12.57
C ALA A 19 -18.14 2.25 -11.67
N ALA A 20 -16.94 2.04 -12.23
CA ALA A 20 -15.86 1.41 -11.50
C ALA A 20 -14.79 2.36 -10.96
N CYS A 21 -14.98 3.67 -10.99
CA CYS A 21 -13.91 4.62 -10.68
C CYS A 21 -14.21 5.51 -9.47
N SER A 22 -14.48 4.92 -8.30
CA SER A 22 -14.86 5.74 -7.15
C SER A 22 -13.85 5.84 -6.02
N THR A 23 -12.74 5.10 -6.04
CA THR A 23 -11.77 5.17 -4.95
C THR A 23 -10.37 5.43 -5.50
N LEU A 24 -9.77 6.53 -5.02
CA LEU A 24 -8.39 6.87 -5.35
C LEU A 24 -7.49 6.43 -4.19
N SER A 25 -6.93 5.26 -4.33
CA SER A 25 -5.93 4.76 -3.40
C SER A 25 -4.73 4.23 -4.19
N THR A 26 -3.55 4.33 -3.61
CA THR A 26 -2.33 3.84 -4.20
C THR A 26 -1.64 2.93 -3.19
N GLY A 27 -1.21 1.77 -3.67
CA GLY A 27 -0.62 0.75 -2.83
C GLY A 27 -1.67 -0.06 -2.08
N ARG A 28 -1.21 -0.96 -1.23
CA ARG A 28 -2.05 -1.79 -0.38
C ARG A 28 -1.95 -1.31 1.05
N ASP A 29 -3.09 -1.19 1.71
CA ASP A 29 -3.11 -0.87 3.13
C ASP A 29 -2.38 -1.97 3.92
N PHE A 30 -1.62 -1.57 4.91
CA PHE A 30 -0.88 -2.47 5.78
C PHE A 30 -1.03 -2.00 7.23
N PRO A 31 -0.94 -2.93 8.21
CA PRO A 31 -1.06 -2.54 9.62
C PRO A 31 0.11 -1.64 10.01
N SER A 32 -0.17 -0.62 10.81
CA SER A 32 0.86 0.28 11.31
C SER A 32 1.70 -0.46 12.35
N PRO A 33 3.02 -0.45 12.23
CA PRO A 33 3.86 -1.13 13.20
C PRO A 33 3.78 -0.46 14.57
N LYS A 34 3.67 -1.29 15.60
CA LYS A 34 3.74 -0.79 16.98
C LYS A 34 5.21 -0.55 17.34
N PRO A 35 5.55 0.63 17.81
CA PRO A 35 6.94 0.97 18.10
C PRO A 35 7.60 -0.06 19.02
N GLY A 36 8.71 -0.63 18.55
CA GLY A 36 9.55 -1.53 19.35
C GLY A 36 8.98 -2.92 19.62
N ALA A 37 7.74 -3.21 19.19
CA ALA A 37 7.12 -4.50 19.50
C ALA A 37 7.18 -5.49 18.33
N GLU A 38 6.99 -5.01 17.11
CA GLU A 38 6.84 -5.90 15.95
C GLU A 38 8.09 -5.99 15.10
N ILE A 39 8.83 -4.89 14.96
CA ILE A 39 10.06 -4.87 14.17
C ILE A 39 11.23 -4.62 15.11
N ARG A 40 12.15 -5.59 15.14
CA ARG A 40 13.33 -5.54 15.99
C ARG A 40 14.58 -5.57 15.14
N ASN A 41 15.41 -4.56 15.27
CA ASN A 41 16.68 -4.50 14.57
C ASN A 41 17.56 -5.69 15.00
N GLY A 42 18.13 -6.37 14.03
CA GLY A 42 18.99 -7.53 14.27
C GLY A 42 18.24 -8.84 14.54
N ALA A 43 16.90 -8.84 14.56
CA ALA A 43 16.12 -10.03 14.87
C ALA A 43 15.02 -10.33 13.87
N THR A 44 14.27 -9.31 13.42
CA THR A 44 13.17 -9.53 12.49
C THR A 44 13.70 -9.85 11.09
N SER A 45 13.19 -10.92 10.50
CA SER A 45 13.61 -11.37 9.17
C SER A 45 12.65 -10.89 8.08
N LYS A 46 13.09 -11.05 6.82
CA LYS A 46 12.22 -10.80 5.65
C LYS A 46 10.94 -11.64 5.71
N ALA A 47 11.06 -12.91 6.10
CA ALA A 47 9.90 -13.79 6.21
C ALA A 47 8.90 -13.29 7.25
N ASP A 48 9.40 -12.75 8.36
CA ASP A 48 8.54 -12.17 9.39
C ASP A 48 7.77 -10.96 8.84
N LEU A 49 8.45 -10.12 8.08
CA LEU A 49 7.82 -8.92 7.50
C LEU A 49 6.76 -9.27 6.46
N LEU A 50 7.02 -10.31 5.65
CA LEU A 50 6.03 -10.76 4.67
C LEU A 50 4.77 -11.28 5.35
N ARG A 51 4.91 -11.96 6.49
CA ARG A 51 3.75 -12.42 7.26
C ARG A 51 2.97 -11.27 7.88
N MET A 52 3.67 -10.26 8.39
CA MET A 52 3.02 -9.15 9.10
C MET A 52 2.42 -8.11 8.14
N TYR A 53 3.11 -7.80 7.08
CA TYR A 53 2.73 -6.66 6.21
C TYR A 53 2.42 -7.06 4.77
N GLY A 54 2.68 -8.30 4.38
CA GLY A 54 2.51 -8.75 3.00
C GLY A 54 3.66 -8.29 2.11
N ASP A 55 3.46 -8.34 0.80
CA ASP A 55 4.49 -7.96 -0.14
C ASP A 55 4.78 -6.47 -0.08
N PRO A 56 6.05 -6.06 -0.15
CA PRO A 56 6.38 -4.65 -0.18
C PRO A 56 5.89 -3.99 -1.48
N THR A 57 5.59 -2.72 -1.39
CA THR A 57 5.20 -1.93 -2.55
C THR A 57 6.39 -1.69 -3.47
N GLN A 58 7.58 -1.57 -2.90
CA GLN A 58 8.79 -1.28 -3.64
C GLN A 58 9.99 -1.95 -2.99
N VAL A 59 10.91 -2.45 -3.82
CA VAL A 59 12.19 -3.01 -3.40
C VAL A 59 13.30 -2.17 -4.01
N GLY A 60 14.29 -1.83 -3.22
CA GLY A 60 15.40 -1.00 -3.68
C GLY A 60 16.70 -1.32 -2.95
N MET A 61 17.69 -0.47 -3.17
CA MET A 61 18.99 -0.56 -2.53
C MET A 61 19.34 0.80 -1.94
N LYS A 62 19.99 0.79 -0.80
CA LYS A 62 20.46 1.99 -0.14
C LYS A 62 21.82 1.70 0.49
N ASP A 63 22.85 2.38 0.03
CA ASP A 63 24.22 2.20 0.54
C ASP A 63 24.67 0.73 0.52
N GLY A 64 24.27 -0.01 -0.52
CA GLY A 64 24.62 -1.42 -0.67
C GLY A 64 23.71 -2.40 0.04
N ASP A 65 22.79 -1.93 0.87
CA ASP A 65 21.83 -2.77 1.57
C ASP A 65 20.47 -2.77 0.86
N GLN A 66 19.80 -3.91 0.88
CA GLN A 66 18.46 -4.02 0.30
C GLN A 66 17.44 -3.30 1.18
N THR A 67 16.52 -2.57 0.54
CA THR A 67 15.43 -1.90 1.23
C THR A 67 14.09 -2.39 0.71
N TRP A 68 13.14 -2.55 1.61
CA TRP A 68 11.75 -2.82 1.27
C TRP A 68 10.90 -1.68 1.80
N THR A 69 9.95 -1.22 0.96
CA THR A 69 9.05 -0.12 1.32
C THR A 69 7.62 -0.56 1.16
N TRP A 70 6.83 -0.36 2.19
CA TRP A 70 5.37 -0.46 2.15
C TRP A 70 4.83 0.94 2.17
N TYR A 71 3.99 1.26 1.19
CA TYR A 71 3.41 2.59 1.04
C TYR A 71 1.93 2.48 0.79
N TYR A 72 1.15 3.30 1.46
CA TYR A 72 -0.28 3.38 1.25
C TYR A 72 -0.71 4.84 1.23
N PHE A 73 -1.49 5.20 0.22
CA PHE A 73 -2.05 6.53 0.05
C PHE A 73 -3.56 6.38 -0.15
N GLN A 74 -4.33 7.19 0.56
CA GLN A 74 -5.78 7.28 0.41
C GLN A 74 -6.16 8.72 0.25
N LYS A 75 -6.80 9.05 -0.88
CA LYS A 75 -7.29 10.40 -1.10
C LYS A 75 -8.45 10.66 -0.18
N GLY A 76 -8.36 11.75 0.58
CA GLY A 76 -9.42 12.16 1.48
C GLY A 76 -10.60 12.76 0.75
N SER A 77 -11.74 12.78 1.44
CA SER A 77 -12.95 13.45 0.98
C SER A 77 -13.33 14.50 2.01
N GLY A 78 -13.75 15.70 1.53
CA GLY A 78 -14.16 16.79 2.41
C GLY A 78 -13.03 17.30 3.30
N LYS A 79 -13.26 17.33 4.61
CA LYS A 79 -12.33 17.89 5.59
C LYS A 79 -11.22 16.94 6.00
N ALA A 80 -11.32 15.66 5.64
CA ALA A 80 -10.39 14.66 6.12
C ALA A 80 -8.98 14.80 5.52
N GLY A 81 -8.85 15.41 4.35
CA GLY A 81 -7.55 15.54 3.68
C GLY A 81 -7.03 14.19 3.21
N ASP A 82 -5.89 14.20 2.55
CA ASP A 82 -5.25 13.00 2.05
C ASP A 82 -4.50 12.30 3.18
N LEU A 83 -4.57 10.97 3.22
CA LEU A 83 -3.90 10.16 4.22
C LEU A 83 -2.83 9.31 3.56
N SER A 84 -1.68 9.20 4.20
CA SER A 84 -0.60 8.35 3.71
C SER A 84 0.19 7.76 4.86
N LYS A 85 0.78 6.61 4.61
CA LYS A 85 1.73 6.00 5.52
C LYS A 85 2.80 5.25 4.74
N GLN A 86 3.99 5.18 5.31
CA GLN A 86 5.12 4.53 4.68
C GLN A 86 5.97 3.84 5.74
N LEU A 87 6.30 2.59 5.47
CA LEU A 87 7.26 1.82 6.24
C LEU A 87 8.43 1.48 5.32
N GLU A 88 9.63 1.91 5.68
CA GLU A 88 10.85 1.56 4.96
C GLU A 88 11.75 0.72 5.85
N VAL A 89 12.19 -0.43 5.37
CA VAL A 89 13.03 -1.35 6.12
C VAL A 89 14.31 -1.59 5.34
N THR A 90 15.45 -1.47 6.01
CA THR A 90 16.77 -1.79 5.46
C THR A 90 17.26 -3.10 6.07
N PHE A 91 17.79 -3.98 5.23
CA PHE A 91 18.24 -5.32 5.64
C PHE A 91 19.75 -5.41 5.62
N ASN A 92 20.29 -6.23 6.52
CA ASN A 92 21.69 -6.60 6.45
C ASN A 92 21.87 -7.70 5.40
N PRO A 93 23.14 -8.11 5.08
CA PRO A 93 23.38 -9.16 4.08
C PRO A 93 22.75 -10.51 4.41
N GLN A 94 22.41 -10.76 5.66
CA GLN A 94 21.76 -12.00 6.10
C GLN A 94 20.23 -11.95 5.95
N GLY A 95 19.67 -10.83 5.47
CA GLY A 95 18.24 -10.71 5.30
C GLY A 95 17.47 -10.42 6.57
N VAL A 96 18.13 -9.84 7.56
CA VAL A 96 17.55 -9.44 8.83
C VAL A 96 17.50 -7.92 8.91
N VAL A 97 16.49 -7.38 9.57
CA VAL A 97 16.31 -5.94 9.69
C VAL A 97 17.50 -5.29 10.35
N LYS A 98 18.10 -4.33 9.63
CA LYS A 98 19.18 -3.48 10.16
C LYS A 98 18.61 -2.22 10.78
N SER A 99 17.64 -1.60 10.10
CA SER A 99 16.98 -0.40 10.56
C SER A 99 15.63 -0.26 9.85
N TYR A 100 14.75 0.55 10.41
CA TYR A 100 13.49 0.86 9.75
C TYR A 100 13.03 2.26 10.14
N SER A 101 12.18 2.84 9.29
CA SER A 101 11.50 4.09 9.60
C SER A 101 10.03 3.97 9.22
N PHE A 102 9.17 4.56 10.02
CA PHE A 102 7.74 4.59 9.76
C PHE A 102 7.23 6.01 9.88
N SER A 103 6.44 6.43 8.90
CA SER A 103 5.77 7.73 8.92
C SER A 103 4.31 7.55 8.53
N SER A 104 3.43 8.33 9.14
CA SER A 104 2.00 8.24 8.89
C SER A 104 1.34 9.53 9.33
N ASN A 105 0.28 9.93 8.60
CA ASN A 105 -0.61 10.99 9.07
C ASN A 105 -2.02 10.47 9.36
N PHE A 106 -2.18 9.14 9.46
CA PHE A 106 -3.43 8.56 9.93
C PHE A 106 -3.66 8.93 11.39
N PRO A 107 -4.88 9.37 11.75
CA PRO A 107 -5.15 9.84 13.12
C PRO A 107 -4.86 8.80 14.20
N GLU A 108 -5.14 7.52 13.93
CA GLU A 108 -4.88 6.46 14.90
C GLU A 108 -3.39 6.25 15.16
N ASP A 109 -2.55 6.52 14.18
CA ASP A 109 -1.10 6.37 14.33
C ASP A 109 -0.50 7.54 15.11
N MET A 110 -1.14 8.70 15.04
CA MET A 110 -0.65 9.90 15.71
C MET A 110 -1.02 9.94 17.19
N LYS A 111 -1.93 9.08 17.64
CA LYS A 111 -2.39 9.04 19.04
C LYS A 111 -1.52 8.18 19.94
N THR A 112 -0.58 7.44 19.41
CA THR A 112 0.21 6.48 20.16
C THR A 112 1.46 7.08 20.82
N ARG A 113 1.43 8.35 21.13
CA ARG A 113 2.57 9.00 21.79
C ARG A 113 2.20 9.58 23.12
#